data_fc3c6e160013ba9d0117ad6964bf2595
#
_entry.id   fc3c6e160013ba9d0117ad6964bf2595
#
_cell.length_a   1.000
_cell.length_b   1.000
_cell.length_c   1.000
_cell.angle_alpha   90.00
_cell.angle_beta   90.00
_cell.angle_gamma   90.00
#
_symmetry.space_group_name_H-M   'P 1'
#
loop_
_entity.id
_entity.type
_entity.pdbx_description
1 polymer ?
#
loop_
_entity_poly.entity_id
_entity_poly.type
_entity_poly.pdbx_seq_one_letter_code
_entity_poly.pdbx_strand_id
1 'polypeptide(L)'
;MTRKRFVVKIHFLTSAHNSLSQRLQIELAERGHAVTVTLATSEDAMLRSVADHAPELIIAPMLKPAIPDAIWSRFVCLIVHPGIKGDRGASSLDWAIMNGEKTWGVTILQATAEMDAGPIWATHEFPLDAASTTKGGLYRERVTEAAVLGVLDAVAKFASRSFQPEPVAYDKPEARGRLRPTMRQSDRAIDWSRDPTATVVRKIAAADSAPGVLDNLFGAAYYLYGAHPEDQQQGTPGQILSQRDGAICRATVGGAVWITHLKAKDHGPWPGLKLPAVHALGPRAARIPHSELPLDAAVDYRTFREIRYSEEEAVGYLHFDFYNGAMSTDQCRCPSSLRAAGPRE
;
A
#
# COMPACT_ATOMS: atom_id res chain seq x y z
N MET A 1 28.66 -1.35 -32.94
CA MET A 1 27.38 -1.92 -33.46
C MET A 1 26.24 -1.36 -32.64
N THR A 2 25.54 -0.36 -33.15
CA THR A 2 24.33 0.21 -32.52
C THR A 2 23.22 -0.81 -32.62
N ARG A 3 22.86 -1.45 -31.49
CA ARG A 3 21.66 -2.31 -31.41
C ARG A 3 20.46 -1.45 -31.84
N LYS A 4 19.80 -1.80 -32.94
CA LYS A 4 18.50 -1.22 -33.32
C LYS A 4 17.57 -1.38 -32.11
N ARG A 5 17.24 -0.29 -31.44
CA ARG A 5 16.20 -0.27 -30.40
C ARG A 5 14.87 -0.54 -31.12
N PHE A 6 14.23 -1.67 -30.86
CA PHE A 6 12.89 -1.92 -31.35
C PHE A 6 11.91 -1.04 -30.56
N VAL A 7 11.27 -0.12 -31.25
CA VAL A 7 10.17 0.68 -30.71
C VAL A 7 8.94 -0.18 -30.69
N VAL A 8 8.26 -0.26 -29.55
CA VAL A 8 6.98 -0.98 -29.38
C VAL A 8 5.90 0.05 -29.11
N LYS A 9 4.74 -0.10 -29.77
CA LYS A 9 3.53 0.66 -29.47
C LYS A 9 2.81 0.01 -28.28
N ILE A 10 2.88 0.64 -27.12
CA ILE A 10 2.36 0.13 -25.86
C ILE A 10 1.10 0.91 -25.49
N HIS A 11 0.05 0.22 -25.09
CA HIS A 11 -1.17 0.84 -24.57
C HIS A 11 -1.44 0.41 -23.13
N PHE A 12 -1.58 1.37 -22.22
CA PHE A 12 -1.96 1.08 -20.85
C PHE A 12 -3.47 1.09 -20.68
N LEU A 13 -4.01 -0.02 -20.17
CA LEU A 13 -5.36 -0.11 -19.60
C LEU A 13 -5.25 -0.08 -18.08
N THR A 14 -5.74 0.97 -17.44
CA THR A 14 -5.58 1.15 -16.01
C THR A 14 -6.84 1.70 -15.35
N SER A 15 -7.15 1.30 -14.12
CA SER A 15 -8.27 1.85 -13.35
C SER A 15 -8.00 3.26 -12.82
N ALA A 16 -6.73 3.62 -12.64
CA ALA A 16 -6.29 4.96 -12.29
C ALA A 16 -4.85 5.18 -12.80
N HIS A 17 -4.56 6.38 -13.27
CA HIS A 17 -3.20 6.77 -13.65
C HIS A 17 -2.40 7.16 -12.39
N ASN A 18 -2.09 6.13 -11.58
CA ASN A 18 -1.40 6.25 -10.30
C ASN A 18 0.12 6.34 -10.45
N SER A 19 0.86 6.45 -9.34
CA SER A 19 2.32 6.58 -9.32
C SER A 19 3.04 5.47 -10.09
N LEU A 20 2.57 4.21 -9.99
CA LEU A 20 3.15 3.10 -10.75
C LEU A 20 2.96 3.27 -12.26
N SER A 21 1.73 3.54 -12.71
CA SER A 21 1.45 3.71 -14.14
C SER A 21 2.15 4.94 -14.73
N GLN A 22 2.28 6.04 -13.96
CA GLN A 22 3.03 7.22 -14.37
C GLN A 22 4.52 6.91 -14.52
N ARG A 23 5.12 6.25 -13.52
CA ARG A 23 6.53 5.87 -13.57
C ARG A 23 6.82 4.92 -14.74
N LEU A 24 5.99 3.91 -14.94
CA LEU A 24 6.13 3.00 -16.08
C LEU A 24 6.02 3.71 -17.43
N GLN A 25 5.11 4.68 -17.56
CA GLN A 25 4.96 5.46 -18.78
C GLN A 25 6.27 6.23 -19.09
N ILE A 26 6.84 6.90 -18.09
CA ILE A 26 8.11 7.65 -18.24
C ILE A 26 9.25 6.70 -18.59
N GLU A 27 9.44 5.64 -17.82
CA GLU A 27 10.53 4.67 -18.01
C GLU A 27 10.52 4.02 -19.41
N LEU A 28 9.34 3.70 -19.93
CA LEU A 28 9.17 3.12 -21.26
C LEU A 28 9.38 4.18 -22.37
N ALA A 29 8.86 5.40 -22.18
CA ALA A 29 9.04 6.49 -23.14
C ALA A 29 10.52 6.90 -23.27
N GLU A 30 11.27 6.97 -22.18
CA GLU A 30 12.71 7.26 -22.17
C GLU A 30 13.52 6.16 -22.89
N ARG A 31 13.00 4.95 -22.95
CA ARG A 31 13.58 3.84 -23.73
C ARG A 31 13.18 3.85 -25.20
N GLY A 32 12.36 4.85 -25.60
CA GLY A 32 11.95 5.07 -26.97
C GLY A 32 10.68 4.35 -27.40
N HIS A 33 9.91 3.74 -26.48
CA HIS A 33 8.62 3.16 -26.78
C HIS A 33 7.53 4.22 -26.90
N ALA A 34 6.53 3.98 -27.74
CA ALA A 34 5.34 4.87 -27.84
C ALA A 34 4.29 4.37 -26.83
N VAL A 35 4.01 5.16 -25.79
CA VAL A 35 3.09 4.76 -24.70
C VAL A 35 1.87 5.64 -24.68
N THR A 36 0.69 5.03 -24.77
CA THR A 36 -0.61 5.68 -24.59
C THR A 36 -1.33 5.10 -23.36
N VAL A 37 -2.21 5.89 -22.73
CA VAL A 37 -2.89 5.50 -21.49
C VAL A 37 -4.39 5.74 -21.62
N THR A 38 -5.20 4.75 -21.24
CA THR A 38 -6.65 4.89 -21.12
C THR A 38 -7.14 4.41 -19.76
N LEU A 39 -8.03 5.18 -19.15
CA LEU A 39 -8.75 4.76 -17.96
C LEU A 39 -9.85 3.76 -18.35
N ALA A 40 -9.76 2.55 -17.79
CA ALA A 40 -10.70 1.46 -18.02
C ALA A 40 -12.01 1.69 -17.23
N THR A 41 -12.81 2.64 -17.68
CA THR A 41 -14.09 3.01 -17.04
C THR A 41 -15.23 2.06 -17.40
N SER A 42 -15.15 1.40 -18.56
CA SER A 42 -16.10 0.39 -19.03
C SER A 42 -15.43 -0.54 -20.03
N GLU A 43 -16.06 -1.67 -20.33
CA GLU A 43 -15.64 -2.58 -21.40
C GLU A 43 -15.57 -1.88 -22.74
N ASP A 44 -16.61 -1.15 -23.11
CA ASP A 44 -16.67 -0.35 -24.34
C ASP A 44 -15.53 0.68 -24.44
N ALA A 45 -15.17 1.31 -23.34
CA ALA A 45 -14.04 2.25 -23.32
C ALA A 45 -12.72 1.55 -23.61
N MET A 46 -12.50 0.36 -23.05
CA MET A 46 -11.32 -0.46 -23.34
C MET A 46 -11.28 -0.89 -24.81
N LEU A 47 -12.38 -1.41 -25.35
CA LEU A 47 -12.48 -1.84 -26.75
C LEU A 47 -12.21 -0.70 -27.74
N ARG A 48 -12.85 0.46 -27.54
CA ARG A 48 -12.61 1.64 -28.37
C ARG A 48 -11.19 2.10 -28.31
N SER A 49 -10.61 2.20 -27.12
CA SER A 49 -9.23 2.68 -26.97
C SER A 49 -8.20 1.79 -27.66
N VAL A 50 -8.39 0.47 -27.62
CA VAL A 50 -7.52 -0.48 -28.32
C VAL A 50 -7.67 -0.34 -29.83
N ALA A 51 -8.89 -0.14 -30.34
CA ALA A 51 -9.12 0.10 -31.77
C ALA A 51 -8.49 1.41 -32.24
N ASP A 52 -8.63 2.50 -31.48
CA ASP A 52 -8.12 3.84 -31.84
C ASP A 52 -6.59 3.89 -31.81
N HIS A 53 -5.94 3.24 -30.87
CA HIS A 53 -4.48 3.29 -30.70
C HIS A 53 -3.75 2.19 -31.46
N ALA A 54 -4.42 1.12 -31.86
CA ALA A 54 -3.82 -0.04 -32.55
C ALA A 54 -2.45 -0.45 -31.96
N PRO A 55 -2.38 -0.86 -30.67
CA PRO A 55 -1.13 -1.19 -29.99
C PRO A 55 -0.56 -2.51 -30.47
N GLU A 56 0.75 -2.70 -30.26
CA GLU A 56 1.41 -3.99 -30.40
C GLU A 56 1.37 -4.79 -29.08
N LEU A 57 1.37 -4.06 -27.94
CA LEU A 57 1.40 -4.62 -26.61
C LEU A 57 0.45 -3.83 -25.70
N ILE A 58 -0.33 -4.52 -24.92
CA ILE A 58 -1.18 -3.93 -23.88
C ILE A 58 -0.57 -4.24 -22.51
N ILE A 59 -0.51 -3.26 -21.62
CA ILE A 59 -0.07 -3.45 -20.23
C ILE A 59 -1.14 -2.92 -19.29
N ALA A 60 -1.45 -3.68 -18.26
CA ALA A 60 -2.37 -3.31 -17.18
C ALA A 60 -1.60 -3.08 -15.86
N PRO A 61 -1.07 -1.86 -15.61
CA PRO A 61 -0.27 -1.58 -14.42
C PRO A 61 -1.06 -1.67 -13.13
N MET A 62 -2.33 -1.26 -13.17
CA MET A 62 -3.28 -1.33 -12.06
C MET A 62 -4.71 -1.38 -12.63
N LEU A 63 -5.23 -2.57 -12.77
CA LEU A 63 -6.54 -2.78 -13.38
C LEU A 63 -7.44 -3.60 -12.45
N LYS A 64 -8.63 -3.09 -12.14
CA LYS A 64 -9.61 -3.77 -11.32
C LYS A 64 -10.57 -4.66 -12.13
N PRO A 65 -11.19 -4.16 -13.24
CA PRO A 65 -12.01 -5.01 -14.09
C PRO A 65 -11.14 -6.00 -14.89
N ALA A 66 -11.73 -7.11 -15.30
CA ALA A 66 -11.09 -8.02 -16.26
C ALA A 66 -10.88 -7.33 -17.62
N ILE A 67 -9.82 -7.70 -18.32
CA ILE A 67 -9.64 -7.31 -19.73
C ILE A 67 -10.64 -8.15 -20.55
N PRO A 68 -11.45 -7.54 -21.43
CA PRO A 68 -12.38 -8.27 -22.28
C PRO A 68 -11.70 -9.34 -23.13
N ASP A 69 -12.40 -10.46 -23.34
CA ASP A 69 -11.89 -11.58 -24.16
C ASP A 69 -11.60 -11.17 -25.62
N ALA A 70 -12.39 -10.27 -26.16
CA ALA A 70 -12.16 -9.67 -27.47
C ALA A 70 -10.83 -8.89 -27.58
N ILE A 71 -10.21 -8.53 -26.46
CA ILE A 71 -8.90 -7.89 -26.42
C ILE A 71 -7.80 -8.93 -26.18
N TRP A 72 -7.85 -9.66 -25.04
CA TRP A 72 -6.73 -10.55 -24.69
C TRP A 72 -6.59 -11.77 -25.62
N SER A 73 -7.63 -12.17 -26.34
CA SER A 73 -7.54 -13.23 -27.35
C SER A 73 -6.78 -12.80 -28.63
N ARG A 74 -6.64 -11.50 -28.86
CA ARG A 74 -6.04 -10.93 -30.09
C ARG A 74 -4.72 -10.21 -29.84
N PHE A 75 -4.49 -9.76 -28.61
CA PHE A 75 -3.31 -9.00 -28.22
C PHE A 75 -2.60 -9.66 -27.04
N VAL A 76 -1.30 -9.52 -26.97
CA VAL A 76 -0.57 -9.81 -25.74
C VAL A 76 -0.91 -8.72 -24.73
N CYS A 77 -1.58 -9.10 -23.64
CA CYS A 77 -1.97 -8.23 -22.54
C CYS A 77 -1.21 -8.64 -21.29
N LEU A 78 -0.31 -7.79 -20.81
CA LEU A 78 0.50 -8.03 -19.61
C LEU A 78 -0.17 -7.42 -18.39
N ILE A 79 -0.42 -8.24 -17.39
CA ILE A 79 -0.95 -7.83 -16.10
C ILE A 79 0.20 -7.69 -15.12
N VAL A 80 0.27 -6.56 -14.41
CA VAL A 80 1.20 -6.35 -13.29
C VAL A 80 0.50 -6.82 -12.01
N HIS A 81 0.73 -8.08 -11.65
CA HIS A 81 0.14 -8.66 -10.45
C HIS A 81 1.08 -8.47 -9.24
N PRO A 82 0.62 -7.82 -8.13
CA PRO A 82 1.45 -7.60 -6.95
C PRO A 82 1.51 -8.84 -6.06
N GLY A 83 1.93 -9.96 -6.63
CA GLY A 83 2.02 -11.28 -6.02
C GLY A 83 3.25 -12.04 -6.49
N ILE A 84 3.69 -13.00 -5.68
CA ILE A 84 4.75 -13.96 -6.03
C ILE A 84 4.24 -14.95 -7.10
N LYS A 85 5.15 -15.68 -7.73
CA LYS A 85 4.83 -16.71 -8.71
C LYS A 85 3.75 -17.67 -8.18
N GLY A 86 2.63 -17.76 -8.90
CA GLY A 86 1.49 -18.60 -8.54
C GLY A 86 0.46 -17.95 -7.62
N ASP A 87 0.72 -16.75 -7.09
CA ASP A 87 -0.30 -16.01 -6.32
C ASP A 87 -1.37 -15.44 -7.25
N ARG A 88 -2.64 -15.53 -6.82
CA ARG A 88 -3.79 -15.10 -7.60
C ARG A 88 -4.84 -14.44 -6.70
N GLY A 89 -5.54 -13.44 -7.25
CA GLY A 89 -6.67 -12.79 -6.60
C GLY A 89 -6.40 -11.35 -6.17
N ALA A 90 -7.50 -10.63 -5.93
CA ALA A 90 -7.51 -9.17 -5.79
C ALA A 90 -6.91 -8.61 -4.49
N SER A 91 -6.67 -9.43 -3.47
CA SER A 91 -6.19 -9.00 -2.14
C SER A 91 -4.80 -9.55 -1.79
N SER A 92 -3.95 -9.73 -2.79
CA SER A 92 -2.62 -10.32 -2.68
C SER A 92 -1.77 -9.68 -1.57
N LEU A 93 -1.60 -8.36 -1.59
CA LEU A 93 -0.82 -7.63 -0.57
C LEU A 93 -1.49 -7.64 0.81
N ASP A 94 -2.80 -7.58 0.87
CA ASP A 94 -3.55 -7.67 2.14
C ASP A 94 -3.21 -9.00 2.85
N TRP A 95 -3.26 -10.11 2.12
CA TRP A 95 -2.92 -11.44 2.65
C TRP A 95 -1.44 -11.59 2.98
N ALA A 96 -0.54 -11.02 2.17
CA ALA A 96 0.88 -11.09 2.43
C ALA A 96 1.26 -10.45 3.78
N ILE A 97 0.75 -9.23 4.03
CA ILE A 97 0.98 -8.52 5.30
C ILE A 97 0.27 -9.23 6.45
N MET A 98 -1.00 -9.63 6.26
CA MET A 98 -1.78 -10.31 7.30
C MET A 98 -1.11 -11.59 7.78
N ASN A 99 -0.56 -12.39 6.86
CA ASN A 99 0.11 -13.65 7.17
C ASN A 99 1.54 -13.47 7.69
N GLY A 100 2.08 -12.24 7.65
CA GLY A 100 3.46 -11.97 8.06
C GLY A 100 4.49 -12.64 7.15
N GLU A 101 4.22 -12.66 5.84
CA GLU A 101 5.15 -13.17 4.84
C GLU A 101 6.49 -12.45 4.94
N LYS A 102 7.59 -13.17 4.72
CA LYS A 102 8.96 -12.62 4.83
C LYS A 102 9.51 -12.16 3.49
N THR A 103 8.94 -12.65 2.41
CA THR A 103 9.29 -12.33 1.03
C THR A 103 8.02 -12.21 0.24
N TRP A 104 7.93 -11.19 -0.59
CA TRP A 104 6.83 -11.04 -1.54
C TRP A 104 7.36 -10.64 -2.91
N GLY A 105 6.48 -10.31 -3.86
CA GLY A 105 6.96 -10.00 -5.20
C GLY A 105 5.89 -9.43 -6.12
N VAL A 106 6.31 -9.18 -7.35
CA VAL A 106 5.47 -8.82 -8.48
C VAL A 106 5.70 -9.80 -9.60
N THR A 107 4.62 -10.30 -10.18
CA THR A 107 4.63 -11.18 -11.35
C THR A 107 3.98 -10.47 -12.53
N ILE A 108 4.69 -10.41 -13.65
CA ILE A 108 4.17 -9.95 -14.93
C ILE A 108 3.67 -11.17 -15.68
N LEU A 109 2.37 -11.26 -15.85
CA LEU A 109 1.73 -12.43 -16.48
C LEU A 109 0.85 -11.98 -17.65
N GLN A 110 0.63 -12.87 -18.57
CA GLN A 110 -0.25 -12.62 -19.72
C GLN A 110 -1.71 -12.86 -19.30
N ALA A 111 -2.60 -11.97 -19.72
CA ALA A 111 -4.03 -12.17 -19.51
C ALA A 111 -4.56 -13.40 -20.26
N THR A 112 -5.42 -14.15 -19.58
CA THR A 112 -6.16 -15.30 -20.09
C THR A 112 -7.58 -15.27 -19.52
N ALA A 113 -8.39 -16.26 -19.85
CA ALA A 113 -9.74 -16.39 -19.31
C ALA A 113 -9.75 -16.55 -17.77
N GLU A 114 -8.71 -17.15 -17.20
CA GLU A 114 -8.57 -17.35 -15.76
C GLU A 114 -7.76 -16.21 -15.14
N MET A 115 -8.31 -15.60 -14.10
CA MET A 115 -7.70 -14.45 -13.43
C MET A 115 -6.34 -14.80 -12.82
N ASP A 116 -5.33 -13.99 -13.12
CA ASP A 116 -3.95 -14.08 -12.62
C ASP A 116 -3.29 -15.47 -12.80
N ALA A 117 -3.75 -16.26 -13.78
CA ALA A 117 -3.28 -17.64 -14.03
C ALA A 117 -2.51 -17.81 -15.34
N GLY A 118 -2.33 -16.76 -16.10
CA GLY A 118 -1.68 -16.83 -17.40
C GLY A 118 -0.17 -17.06 -17.36
N PRO A 119 0.46 -17.28 -18.52
CA PRO A 119 1.89 -17.50 -18.62
C PRO A 119 2.71 -16.33 -18.10
N ILE A 120 3.86 -16.61 -17.47
CA ILE A 120 4.73 -15.65 -16.83
C ILE A 120 5.75 -15.08 -17.80
N TRP A 121 5.84 -13.75 -17.82
CA TRP A 121 6.85 -13.01 -18.57
C TRP A 121 8.04 -12.59 -17.70
N ALA A 122 7.79 -12.21 -16.44
CA ALA A 122 8.83 -11.84 -15.47
C ALA A 122 8.32 -12.00 -14.04
N THR A 123 9.23 -12.18 -13.09
CA THR A 123 8.94 -12.18 -11.65
C THR A 123 10.08 -11.49 -10.92
N HIS A 124 9.76 -10.58 -10.00
CA HIS A 124 10.72 -9.94 -9.11
C HIS A 124 10.25 -10.02 -7.67
N GLU A 125 11.09 -10.58 -6.80
CA GLU A 125 10.81 -10.72 -5.38
C GLU A 125 11.59 -9.70 -4.55
N PHE A 126 11.06 -9.36 -3.37
CA PHE A 126 11.67 -8.44 -2.43
C PHE A 126 11.41 -8.89 -0.99
N PRO A 127 12.30 -8.55 -0.03
CA PRO A 127 12.04 -8.77 1.39
C PRO A 127 10.80 -7.98 1.85
N LEU A 128 9.97 -8.60 2.67
CA LEU A 128 8.80 -8.00 3.29
C LEU A 128 8.93 -8.06 4.80
N ASP A 129 9.01 -6.90 5.45
CA ASP A 129 8.83 -6.78 6.89
C ASP A 129 7.40 -6.32 7.21
N ALA A 130 6.54 -7.29 7.47
CA ALA A 130 5.13 -7.02 7.77
C ALA A 130 4.91 -6.28 9.10
N ALA A 131 5.93 -6.14 9.96
CA ALA A 131 5.83 -5.44 11.22
C ALA A 131 5.98 -3.92 11.08
N SER A 132 6.73 -3.48 10.07
CA SER A 132 7.04 -2.06 9.83
C SER A 132 6.39 -1.48 8.56
N THR A 133 5.64 -2.30 7.81
CA THR A 133 5.19 -1.94 6.46
C THR A 133 3.68 -1.83 6.39
N THR A 134 3.17 -0.69 5.90
CA THR A 134 1.77 -0.54 5.51
C THR A 134 1.57 -0.98 4.06
N LYS A 135 0.34 -1.42 3.70
CA LYS A 135 0.02 -1.78 2.32
C LYS A 135 0.28 -0.63 1.34
N GLY A 136 -0.08 0.60 1.73
CA GLY A 136 0.15 1.78 0.90
C GLY A 136 1.63 2.10 0.70
N GLY A 137 2.45 2.00 1.75
CA GLY A 137 3.90 2.15 1.68
C GLY A 137 4.53 1.09 0.80
N LEU A 138 4.21 -0.18 1.06
CA LEU A 138 4.70 -1.32 0.28
C LEU A 138 4.41 -1.17 -1.22
N TYR A 139 3.19 -0.74 -1.56
CA TYR A 139 2.80 -0.54 -2.95
C TYR A 139 3.61 0.59 -3.63
N ARG A 140 3.77 1.72 -2.95
CA ARG A 140 4.49 2.87 -3.52
C ARG A 140 5.99 2.62 -3.71
N GLU A 141 6.58 1.80 -2.86
CA GLU A 141 8.03 1.56 -2.84
C GLU A 141 8.37 0.23 -3.51
N ARG A 142 8.35 -0.87 -2.77
CA ARG A 142 8.86 -2.18 -3.21
C ARG A 142 8.08 -2.78 -4.38
N VAL A 143 6.74 -2.69 -4.34
CA VAL A 143 5.90 -3.20 -5.44
C VAL A 143 6.14 -2.38 -6.70
N THR A 144 6.20 -1.05 -6.58
CA THR A 144 6.47 -0.19 -7.74
C THR A 144 7.85 -0.46 -8.34
N GLU A 145 8.90 -0.60 -7.51
CA GLU A 145 10.25 -0.93 -7.98
C GLU A 145 10.30 -2.28 -8.71
N ALA A 146 9.78 -3.33 -8.09
CA ALA A 146 9.71 -4.67 -8.67
C ALA A 146 8.85 -4.72 -9.94
N ALA A 147 7.75 -3.97 -9.98
CA ALA A 147 6.89 -3.84 -11.15
C ALA A 147 7.60 -3.17 -12.33
N VAL A 148 8.36 -2.10 -12.07
CA VAL A 148 9.14 -1.42 -13.11
C VAL A 148 10.17 -2.37 -13.71
N LEU A 149 10.96 -3.05 -12.87
CA LEU A 149 11.96 -4.02 -13.34
C LEU A 149 11.28 -5.14 -14.15
N GLY A 150 10.18 -5.70 -13.64
CA GLY A 150 9.44 -6.78 -14.30
C GLY A 150 8.84 -6.36 -15.65
N VAL A 151 8.25 -5.18 -15.73
CA VAL A 151 7.67 -4.67 -16.98
C VAL A 151 8.75 -4.39 -18.01
N LEU A 152 9.88 -3.79 -17.62
CA LEU A 152 10.99 -3.54 -18.53
C LEU A 152 11.58 -4.84 -19.10
N ASP A 153 11.74 -5.86 -18.26
CA ASP A 153 12.17 -7.20 -18.69
C ASP A 153 11.14 -7.83 -19.66
N ALA A 154 9.84 -7.78 -19.32
CA ALA A 154 8.79 -8.34 -20.17
C ALA A 154 8.69 -7.61 -21.52
N VAL A 155 8.82 -6.28 -21.56
CA VAL A 155 8.83 -5.51 -22.81
C VAL A 155 10.05 -5.84 -23.66
N ALA A 156 11.23 -6.01 -23.07
CA ALA A 156 12.42 -6.43 -23.79
C ALA A 156 12.26 -7.85 -24.40
N LYS A 157 11.66 -8.78 -23.66
CA LYS A 157 11.31 -10.14 -24.13
C LYS A 157 10.29 -10.09 -25.27
N PHE A 158 9.25 -9.26 -25.15
CA PHE A 158 8.26 -9.04 -26.20
C PHE A 158 8.92 -8.49 -27.49
N ALA A 159 9.77 -7.48 -27.36
CA ALA A 159 10.49 -6.88 -28.49
C ALA A 159 11.43 -7.87 -29.18
N SER A 160 11.97 -8.85 -28.47
CA SER A 160 12.86 -9.88 -29.06
C SER A 160 12.14 -10.82 -30.02
N ARG A 161 10.81 -10.94 -29.90
CA ARG A 161 9.94 -11.85 -30.68
C ARG A 161 10.31 -13.34 -30.60
N SER A 162 11.30 -13.70 -29.77
CA SER A 162 11.78 -15.06 -29.59
C SER A 162 11.41 -15.69 -28.25
N PHE A 163 10.96 -14.85 -27.30
CA PHE A 163 10.59 -15.32 -25.98
C PHE A 163 9.21 -16.00 -25.99
N GLN A 164 9.15 -17.16 -25.34
CA GLN A 164 7.90 -17.87 -25.10
C GLN A 164 7.65 -17.84 -23.58
N PRO A 165 6.55 -17.22 -23.11
CA PRO A 165 6.24 -17.17 -21.69
C PRO A 165 5.87 -18.55 -21.15
N GLU A 166 6.32 -18.86 -19.94
CA GLU A 166 6.09 -20.15 -19.32
C GLU A 166 4.76 -20.20 -18.58
N PRO A 167 3.94 -21.26 -18.79
CA PRO A 167 2.80 -21.54 -17.94
C PRO A 167 3.22 -21.71 -16.47
N VAL A 168 2.35 -21.34 -15.54
CA VAL A 168 2.59 -21.59 -14.12
C VAL A 168 2.43 -23.08 -13.83
N ALA A 169 3.52 -23.72 -13.43
CA ALA A 169 3.49 -25.10 -12.94
C ALA A 169 3.23 -25.07 -11.43
N TYR A 170 1.96 -25.16 -11.03
CA TYR A 170 1.53 -25.05 -9.62
C TYR A 170 1.98 -26.20 -8.73
N ASP A 171 2.41 -27.31 -9.31
CA ASP A 171 2.97 -28.49 -8.64
C ASP A 171 4.45 -28.34 -8.29
N LYS A 172 5.11 -27.28 -8.79
CA LYS A 172 6.53 -27.04 -8.54
C LYS A 172 6.76 -26.12 -7.33
N PRO A 173 7.88 -26.33 -6.59
CA PRO A 173 8.22 -25.53 -5.40
C PRO A 173 8.35 -24.02 -5.65
N GLU A 174 8.68 -23.63 -6.88
CA GLU A 174 8.82 -22.21 -7.28
C GLU A 174 7.49 -21.48 -7.34
N ALA A 175 6.36 -22.19 -7.51
CA ALA A 175 5.02 -21.63 -7.45
C ALA A 175 4.51 -21.61 -6.01
N ARG A 176 5.12 -20.76 -5.15
CA ARG A 176 4.76 -20.63 -3.73
C ARG A 176 3.43 -19.90 -3.50
N GLY A 177 2.94 -19.20 -4.49
CA GLY A 177 1.67 -18.50 -4.47
C GLY A 177 0.47 -19.45 -4.53
N ARG A 178 -0.70 -18.92 -4.23
CA ARG A 178 -1.97 -19.66 -4.27
C ARG A 178 -3.13 -18.73 -4.58
N LEU A 179 -4.25 -19.28 -5.04
CA LEU A 179 -5.49 -18.53 -5.16
C LEU A 179 -5.96 -18.08 -3.77
N ARG A 180 -6.18 -16.77 -3.62
CA ARG A 180 -6.65 -16.16 -2.39
C ARG A 180 -7.99 -15.46 -2.61
N PRO A 181 -8.96 -15.61 -1.70
CA PRO A 181 -10.22 -14.89 -1.81
C PRO A 181 -10.01 -13.39 -1.61
N THR A 182 -10.92 -12.59 -2.14
CA THR A 182 -10.99 -11.15 -1.79
C THR A 182 -11.16 -11.02 -0.27
N MET A 183 -10.25 -10.31 0.38
CA MET A 183 -10.27 -10.10 1.83
C MET A 183 -11.43 -9.19 2.24
N ARG A 184 -12.28 -9.69 3.13
CA ARG A 184 -13.47 -9.01 3.65
C ARG A 184 -13.17 -8.35 4.99
N GLN A 185 -14.11 -7.52 5.49
CA GLN A 185 -13.99 -6.93 6.83
C GLN A 185 -13.96 -7.98 7.94
N SER A 186 -14.66 -9.10 7.77
CA SER A 186 -14.60 -10.24 8.72
C SER A 186 -13.20 -10.82 8.85
N ASP A 187 -12.42 -10.89 7.74
CA ASP A 187 -11.08 -11.49 7.74
C ASP A 187 -10.06 -10.60 8.49
N ARG A 188 -10.30 -9.28 8.52
CA ARG A 188 -9.45 -8.28 9.18
C ARG A 188 -10.03 -7.74 10.50
N ALA A 189 -11.18 -8.25 10.95
CA ALA A 189 -11.79 -7.83 12.19
C ALA A 189 -10.84 -8.02 13.39
N ILE A 190 -10.72 -7.00 14.23
CA ILE A 190 -9.89 -7.06 15.45
C ILE A 190 -10.73 -7.64 16.59
N ASP A 191 -10.24 -8.72 17.19
CA ASP A 191 -10.74 -9.20 18.48
C ASP A 191 -9.85 -8.62 19.59
N TRP A 192 -10.26 -7.49 20.12
CA TRP A 192 -9.49 -6.79 21.16
C TRP A 192 -9.21 -7.64 22.38
N SER A 193 -10.05 -8.64 22.68
CA SER A 193 -9.87 -9.53 23.83
C SER A 193 -8.85 -10.66 23.60
N ARG A 194 -8.44 -10.91 22.35
CA ARG A 194 -7.58 -12.02 21.96
C ARG A 194 -6.36 -11.64 21.14
N ASP A 195 -6.48 -10.60 20.32
CA ASP A 195 -5.40 -10.21 19.39
C ASP A 195 -4.25 -9.53 20.16
N PRO A 196 -3.03 -10.07 20.09
CA PRO A 196 -1.85 -9.36 20.59
C PRO A 196 -1.52 -8.16 19.69
N THR A 197 -0.76 -7.21 20.25
CA THR A 197 -0.35 -5.96 19.57
C THR A 197 0.12 -6.17 18.14
N ALA A 198 1.01 -7.13 17.90
CA ALA A 198 1.55 -7.41 16.57
C ALA A 198 0.46 -7.85 15.57
N THR A 199 -0.57 -8.56 16.00
CA THR A 199 -1.70 -8.96 15.15
C THR A 199 -2.58 -7.77 14.82
N VAL A 200 -2.88 -6.91 15.80
CA VAL A 200 -3.66 -5.68 15.58
C VAL A 200 -2.94 -4.76 14.58
N VAL A 201 -1.63 -4.55 14.77
CA VAL A 201 -0.81 -3.75 13.84
C VAL A 201 -0.88 -4.31 12.42
N ARG A 202 -0.68 -5.63 12.22
CA ARG A 202 -0.76 -6.25 10.89
C ARG A 202 -2.15 -6.11 10.26
N LYS A 203 -3.23 -6.31 11.02
CA LYS A 203 -4.60 -6.14 10.52
C LYS A 203 -4.85 -4.73 9.98
N ILE A 204 -4.42 -3.71 10.73
CA ILE A 204 -4.56 -2.30 10.31
C ILE A 204 -3.62 -2.00 9.14
N ALA A 205 -2.37 -2.44 9.18
CA ALA A 205 -1.38 -2.23 8.11
C ALA A 205 -1.79 -2.89 6.78
N ALA A 206 -2.34 -4.11 6.83
CA ALA A 206 -2.87 -4.82 5.66
C ALA A 206 -4.09 -4.13 5.04
N ALA A 207 -4.86 -3.39 5.83
CA ALA A 207 -6.03 -2.65 5.38
C ALA A 207 -5.71 -1.20 4.99
N ASP A 208 -4.47 -0.75 5.16
CA ASP A 208 -4.08 0.64 4.93
C ASP A 208 -4.34 1.13 3.51
N SER A 209 -4.48 2.45 3.35
CA SER A 209 -4.99 3.17 2.18
C SER A 209 -6.48 2.92 1.93
N ALA A 210 -6.90 1.68 1.70
CA ALA A 210 -8.29 1.24 1.57
C ALA A 210 -8.36 -0.28 1.81
N PRO A 211 -9.40 -0.76 2.46
CA PRO A 211 -10.59 -0.04 2.95
C PRO A 211 -10.43 0.53 4.37
N GLY A 212 -9.38 0.18 5.12
CA GLY A 212 -9.27 0.32 6.56
C GLY A 212 -9.90 -0.85 7.32
N VAL A 213 -9.67 -0.95 8.63
CA VAL A 213 -10.31 -1.94 9.51
C VAL A 213 -11.54 -1.33 10.15
N LEU A 214 -12.71 -1.91 9.89
CA LEU A 214 -13.96 -1.45 10.51
C LEU A 214 -14.01 -1.86 11.99
N ASP A 215 -14.27 -0.89 12.85
CA ASP A 215 -14.39 -1.08 14.29
C ASP A 215 -15.40 -0.10 14.90
N ASN A 216 -15.73 -0.28 16.19
CA ASN A 216 -16.60 0.59 16.95
C ASN A 216 -15.81 1.36 18.02
N LEU A 217 -15.94 2.69 18.02
CA LEU A 217 -15.36 3.58 19.00
C LEU A 217 -16.47 4.49 19.56
N PHE A 218 -16.66 4.48 20.88
CA PHE A 218 -17.68 5.29 21.54
C PHE A 218 -19.09 5.11 20.94
N GLY A 219 -19.43 3.87 20.54
CA GLY A 219 -20.75 3.54 19.99
C GLY A 219 -20.96 3.92 18.52
N ALA A 220 -19.91 4.35 17.80
CA ALA A 220 -19.97 4.73 16.40
C ALA A 220 -18.95 3.95 15.55
N ALA A 221 -19.29 3.70 14.28
CA ALA A 221 -18.47 2.90 13.38
C ALA A 221 -17.41 3.75 12.67
N TYR A 222 -16.15 3.32 12.76
CA TYR A 222 -15.00 3.94 12.11
C TYR A 222 -14.14 2.90 11.39
N TYR A 223 -13.46 3.32 10.32
CA TYR A 223 -12.36 2.58 9.75
C TYR A 223 -11.05 3.08 10.35
N LEU A 224 -10.21 2.16 10.84
CA LEU A 224 -8.92 2.43 11.49
C LEU A 224 -7.78 2.41 10.48
N TYR A 225 -6.79 3.32 10.67
CA TYR A 225 -5.60 3.43 9.84
C TYR A 225 -4.39 3.87 10.67
N GLY A 226 -3.18 3.57 10.16
CA GLY A 226 -1.92 4.03 10.75
C GLY A 226 -1.70 3.44 12.14
N ALA A 227 -1.24 2.21 12.21
CA ALA A 227 -1.02 1.50 13.47
C ALA A 227 0.46 1.48 13.85
N HIS A 228 0.78 1.90 15.09
CA HIS A 228 2.12 1.82 15.65
C HIS A 228 2.07 1.13 17.01
N PRO A 229 2.98 0.18 17.30
CA PRO A 229 3.02 -0.51 18.58
C PRO A 229 3.39 0.46 19.71
N GLU A 230 2.87 0.18 20.91
CA GLU A 230 3.16 0.88 22.16
C GLU A 230 3.54 -0.12 23.24
N ASP A 231 4.74 0.00 23.80
CA ASP A 231 5.30 -0.96 24.75
C ASP A 231 5.09 -0.55 26.23
N GLN A 232 4.88 0.74 26.53
CA GLN A 232 4.83 1.23 27.90
C GLN A 232 3.40 1.35 28.46
N GLN A 233 2.43 1.66 27.58
CA GLN A 233 1.04 1.81 28.03
C GLN A 233 0.32 0.46 28.03
N GLN A 234 -0.38 0.18 29.12
CA GLN A 234 -1.14 -1.04 29.29
C GLN A 234 -2.53 -0.74 29.88
N GLY A 235 -3.48 -1.62 29.65
CA GLY A 235 -4.85 -1.48 30.17
C GLY A 235 -5.71 -2.68 29.83
N THR A 236 -6.99 -2.61 30.14
CA THR A 236 -7.93 -3.64 29.73
C THR A 236 -8.00 -3.68 28.19
N PRO A 237 -7.82 -4.85 27.56
CA PRO A 237 -7.88 -4.98 26.11
C PRO A 237 -9.11 -4.30 25.50
N GLY A 238 -8.90 -3.45 24.50
CA GLY A 238 -9.95 -2.63 23.88
C GLY A 238 -10.17 -1.26 24.51
N GLN A 239 -9.64 -0.99 25.70
CA GLN A 239 -9.72 0.32 26.35
C GLN A 239 -8.89 1.36 25.60
N ILE A 240 -9.45 2.57 25.40
CA ILE A 240 -8.70 3.73 24.91
C ILE A 240 -7.96 4.33 26.11
N LEU A 241 -6.64 4.41 26.03
CA LEU A 241 -5.75 4.78 27.14
C LEU A 241 -5.41 6.27 27.13
N SER A 242 -5.00 6.77 25.96
CA SER A 242 -4.48 8.13 25.83
C SER A 242 -4.58 8.65 24.40
N GLN A 243 -4.26 9.94 24.23
CA GLN A 243 -4.09 10.59 22.92
C GLN A 243 -2.77 11.36 22.87
N ARG A 244 -2.17 11.45 21.69
CA ARG A 244 -0.95 12.22 21.39
C ARG A 244 -0.85 12.47 19.87
N ASP A 245 -0.40 13.65 19.46
CA ASP A 245 -0.14 13.99 18.06
C ASP A 245 -1.30 13.63 17.13
N GLY A 246 -2.55 13.86 17.55
CA GLY A 246 -3.73 13.51 16.78
C GLY A 246 -4.12 12.03 16.79
N ALA A 247 -3.27 11.13 17.31
CA ALA A 247 -3.52 9.70 17.44
C ALA A 247 -4.20 9.34 18.76
N ILE A 248 -4.81 8.15 18.81
CA ILE A 248 -5.31 7.53 20.04
C ILE A 248 -4.55 6.24 20.34
N CYS A 249 -4.26 5.99 21.61
CA CYS A 249 -3.67 4.74 22.08
C CYS A 249 -4.77 3.82 22.61
N ARG A 250 -4.78 2.54 22.16
CA ARG A 250 -5.77 1.55 22.59
C ARG A 250 -5.08 0.28 23.06
N ALA A 251 -5.50 -0.24 24.22
CA ALA A 251 -4.95 -1.46 24.80
C ALA A 251 -5.24 -2.68 23.93
N THR A 252 -4.26 -3.57 23.84
CA THR A 252 -4.31 -4.88 23.19
C THR A 252 -3.98 -5.97 24.20
N VAL A 253 -4.00 -7.23 23.80
CA VAL A 253 -3.46 -8.30 24.65
C VAL A 253 -1.92 -8.15 24.69
N GLY A 254 -1.38 -7.84 25.88
CA GLY A 254 0.07 -7.75 26.15
C GLY A 254 0.74 -6.45 25.74
N GLY A 255 -0.03 -5.36 25.55
CA GLY A 255 0.51 -4.02 25.21
C GLY A 255 -0.56 -3.06 24.74
N ALA A 256 -0.20 -2.15 23.85
CA ALA A 256 -1.14 -1.22 23.23
C ALA A 256 -0.74 -0.88 21.78
N VAL A 257 -1.62 -0.19 21.08
CA VAL A 257 -1.42 0.28 19.72
C VAL A 257 -1.88 1.73 19.59
N TRP A 258 -1.04 2.55 18.98
CA TRP A 258 -1.43 3.88 18.51
C TRP A 258 -2.15 3.74 17.17
N ILE A 259 -3.27 4.44 17.03
CA ILE A 259 -4.07 4.53 15.80
C ILE A 259 -4.09 6.00 15.39
N THR A 260 -3.44 6.32 14.29
CA THR A 260 -3.20 7.72 13.92
C THR A 260 -4.40 8.36 13.22
N HIS A 261 -5.13 7.58 12.40
CA HIS A 261 -6.21 8.11 11.57
C HIS A 261 -7.46 7.25 11.64
N LEU A 262 -8.59 7.92 11.56
CA LEU A 262 -9.92 7.32 11.49
C LEU A 262 -10.69 7.88 10.28
N LYS A 263 -11.59 7.05 9.75
CA LYS A 263 -12.59 7.48 8.78
C LYS A 263 -13.97 7.08 9.31
N ALA A 264 -14.82 8.04 9.60
CA ALA A 264 -16.20 7.78 9.99
C ALA A 264 -16.92 7.04 8.85
N LYS A 265 -17.64 5.95 9.17
CA LYS A 265 -18.31 5.14 8.15
C LYS A 265 -19.46 5.94 7.49
N ASP A 266 -20.45 6.34 8.26
CA ASP A 266 -21.68 6.96 7.74
C ASP A 266 -22.17 8.10 8.66
N HIS A 267 -21.27 8.75 9.42
CA HIS A 267 -21.66 9.75 10.42
C HIS A 267 -20.63 10.89 10.54
N GLY A 268 -20.98 11.92 11.31
CA GLY A 268 -20.14 13.09 11.56
C GLY A 268 -20.17 14.13 10.42
N PRO A 269 -19.47 15.26 10.61
CA PRO A 269 -19.51 16.38 9.65
C PRO A 269 -18.74 16.09 8.36
N TRP A 270 -17.83 15.08 8.37
CA TRP A 270 -16.95 14.73 7.26
C TRP A 270 -16.97 13.21 6.98
N PRO A 271 -18.15 12.64 6.65
CA PRO A 271 -18.24 11.21 6.37
C PRO A 271 -17.36 10.85 5.17
N GLY A 272 -16.66 9.72 5.29
CA GLY A 272 -15.80 9.24 4.22
C GLY A 272 -14.41 9.89 4.13
N LEU A 273 -14.13 10.98 4.84
CA LEU A 273 -12.79 11.56 4.96
C LEU A 273 -11.97 10.82 6.01
N LYS A 274 -10.70 10.59 5.70
CA LYS A 274 -9.71 10.09 6.63
C LYS A 274 -9.06 11.27 7.33
N LEU A 275 -9.22 11.34 8.65
CA LEU A 275 -8.75 12.44 9.49
C LEU A 275 -7.88 11.89 10.62
N PRO A 276 -6.98 12.71 11.23
CA PRO A 276 -6.35 12.36 12.50
C PRO A 276 -7.40 11.87 13.50
N ALA A 277 -7.09 10.83 14.27
CA ALA A 277 -8.06 10.10 15.08
C ALA A 277 -8.83 11.03 16.04
N VAL A 278 -8.13 11.96 16.69
CA VAL A 278 -8.72 12.97 17.59
C VAL A 278 -9.72 13.87 16.86
N HIS A 279 -9.39 14.30 15.64
CA HIS A 279 -10.29 15.15 14.85
C HIS A 279 -11.53 14.37 14.37
N ALA A 280 -11.36 13.11 13.96
CA ALA A 280 -12.49 12.27 13.56
C ALA A 280 -13.45 11.97 14.73
N LEU A 281 -12.92 11.84 15.95
CA LEU A 281 -13.70 11.64 17.17
C LEU A 281 -14.42 12.92 17.64
N GLY A 282 -13.87 14.10 17.31
CA GLY A 282 -14.43 15.39 17.70
C GLY A 282 -14.58 15.52 19.22
N PRO A 283 -15.74 15.98 19.76
CA PRO A 283 -15.93 16.19 21.20
C PRO A 283 -15.69 14.94 22.07
N ARG A 284 -15.77 13.73 21.50
CA ARG A 284 -15.48 12.48 22.22
C ARG A 284 -14.03 12.39 22.64
N ALA A 285 -13.12 12.99 21.88
CA ALA A 285 -11.68 13.00 22.15
C ALA A 285 -11.33 13.78 23.42
N ALA A 286 -12.11 14.77 23.82
CA ALA A 286 -11.87 15.56 25.03
C ALA A 286 -11.87 14.74 26.34
N ARG A 287 -12.41 13.52 26.30
CA ARG A 287 -12.42 12.59 27.44
C ARG A 287 -11.21 11.67 27.50
N ILE A 288 -10.35 11.70 26.47
CA ILE A 288 -9.17 10.83 26.38
C ILE A 288 -8.00 11.57 27.04
N PRO A 289 -7.30 10.98 28.03
CA PRO A 289 -6.13 11.59 28.64
C PRO A 289 -5.02 11.88 27.62
N HIS A 290 -4.30 12.99 27.80
CA HIS A 290 -3.11 13.28 27.01
C HIS A 290 -1.89 12.49 27.53
N SER A 291 -1.07 12.00 26.63
CA SER A 291 0.21 11.36 26.91
C SER A 291 1.30 12.15 26.21
N GLU A 292 1.98 13.00 26.96
CA GLU A 292 3.05 13.82 26.41
C GLU A 292 4.35 13.03 26.26
N LEU A 293 5.10 13.33 25.20
CA LEU A 293 6.45 12.84 24.98
C LEU A 293 7.25 13.98 24.32
N PRO A 294 8.28 14.52 25.00
CA PRO A 294 9.09 15.60 24.44
C PRO A 294 9.73 15.21 23.11
N LEU A 295 9.91 16.18 22.21
CA LEU A 295 10.48 15.96 20.88
C LEU A 295 11.91 15.42 20.93
N ASP A 296 12.69 15.83 21.94
CA ASP A 296 14.08 15.44 22.17
C ASP A 296 14.21 14.23 23.12
N ALA A 297 13.10 13.64 23.57
CA ALA A 297 13.17 12.50 24.48
C ALA A 297 13.85 11.30 23.79
N ALA A 298 14.95 10.83 24.35
CA ALA A 298 15.54 9.55 23.99
C ALA A 298 14.65 8.43 24.54
N VAL A 299 14.11 7.59 23.66
CA VAL A 299 13.32 6.41 24.02
C VAL A 299 13.90 5.17 23.36
N ASP A 300 14.00 4.09 24.13
CA ASP A 300 14.52 2.79 23.73
C ASP A 300 13.42 1.72 23.55
N TYR A 301 12.16 2.17 23.53
CA TYR A 301 10.98 1.35 23.38
C TYR A 301 10.11 1.81 22.20
N ARG A 302 9.26 0.94 21.71
CA ARG A 302 8.34 1.28 20.60
C ARG A 302 7.18 2.13 21.11
N THR A 303 7.02 3.29 20.51
CA THR A 303 5.90 4.19 20.72
C THR A 303 5.71 5.06 19.48
N PHE A 304 4.53 5.64 19.31
CA PHE A 304 4.26 6.57 18.22
C PHE A 304 4.79 7.97 18.57
N ARG A 305 5.52 8.56 17.65
CA ARG A 305 5.87 10.00 17.61
C ARG A 305 5.76 10.46 16.16
N GLU A 306 4.92 11.42 15.93
CA GLU A 306 4.77 12.00 14.59
C GLU A 306 5.98 12.84 14.20
N ILE A 307 6.55 13.55 15.17
CA ILE A 307 7.77 14.37 15.01
C ILE A 307 8.74 14.02 16.14
N ARG A 308 10.03 13.92 15.81
CA ARG A 308 11.11 13.72 16.76
C ARG A 308 12.34 14.54 16.37
N TYR A 309 13.10 14.99 17.35
CA TYR A 309 14.38 15.64 17.18
C TYR A 309 15.50 14.73 17.69
N SER A 310 16.61 14.67 16.96
CA SER A 310 17.86 14.07 17.41
C SER A 310 19.04 14.97 17.01
N GLU A 311 20.15 14.82 17.70
CA GLU A 311 21.39 15.54 17.41
C GLU A 311 22.54 14.56 17.27
N GLU A 312 23.31 14.68 16.21
CA GLU A 312 24.49 13.88 15.92
C GLU A 312 25.60 14.82 15.41
N GLU A 313 26.78 14.79 16.02
CA GLU A 313 27.94 15.62 15.61
C GLU A 313 27.61 17.12 15.46
N ALA A 314 26.85 17.68 16.39
CA ALA A 314 26.37 19.07 16.39
C ALA A 314 25.43 19.41 15.19
N VAL A 315 24.89 18.43 14.52
CA VAL A 315 23.84 18.59 13.49
C VAL A 315 22.52 18.13 14.08
N GLY A 316 21.51 19.03 14.06
CA GLY A 316 20.16 18.72 14.48
C GLY A 316 19.35 18.07 13.34
N TYR A 317 18.73 16.94 13.62
CA TYR A 317 17.86 16.22 12.70
C TYR A 317 16.42 16.30 13.20
N LEU A 318 15.53 16.84 12.37
CA LEU A 318 14.10 16.79 12.58
C LEU A 318 13.49 15.68 11.71
N HIS A 319 13.00 14.62 12.37
CA HIS A 319 12.34 13.51 11.70
C HIS A 319 10.83 13.68 11.83
N PHE A 320 10.11 13.41 10.76
CA PHE A 320 8.64 13.41 10.77
C PHE A 320 8.10 12.28 9.89
N ASP A 321 7.05 11.63 10.36
CA ASP A 321 6.36 10.54 9.68
C ASP A 321 4.87 10.88 9.57
N PHE A 322 4.54 11.74 8.62
CA PHE A 322 3.17 12.15 8.39
C PHE A 322 2.43 11.12 7.55
N TYR A 323 1.29 10.70 8.04
CA TYR A 323 0.46 9.72 7.34
C TYR A 323 0.15 10.17 5.89
N ASN A 324 0.51 9.33 4.91
CA ASN A 324 0.46 9.63 3.47
C ASN A 324 1.30 10.85 3.04
N GLY A 325 2.25 11.30 3.83
CA GLY A 325 3.10 12.45 3.52
C GLY A 325 2.39 13.81 3.55
N ALA A 326 1.15 13.86 4.06
CA ALA A 326 0.39 15.10 4.15
C ALA A 326 0.65 15.79 5.49
N MET A 327 1.04 17.07 5.45
CA MET A 327 1.32 17.90 6.61
C MET A 327 0.17 18.89 6.88
N SER A 328 -0.34 18.92 8.10
CA SER A 328 -1.38 19.85 8.56
C SER A 328 -0.79 21.13 9.16
N THR A 329 -1.64 22.15 9.36
CA THR A 329 -1.25 23.39 10.03
C THR A 329 -0.72 23.16 11.46
N ASP A 330 -1.31 22.22 12.20
CA ASP A 330 -0.89 21.93 13.58
C ASP A 330 0.49 21.24 13.60
N GLN A 331 0.76 20.37 12.65
CA GLN A 331 2.07 19.75 12.44
C GLN A 331 3.15 20.79 12.07
N CYS A 332 2.80 21.84 11.29
CA CYS A 332 3.72 22.94 11.00
C CYS A 332 4.05 23.79 12.23
N ARG A 333 3.13 23.89 13.19
CA ARG A 333 3.32 24.70 14.41
C ARG A 333 4.22 23.99 15.43
N CYS A 334 4.19 22.66 15.46
CA CYS A 334 4.97 21.87 16.42
C CYS A 334 6.50 22.15 16.35
N PRO A 335 7.17 22.17 15.16
CA PRO A 335 8.58 22.53 15.05
C PRO A 335 8.89 24.00 15.43
N SER A 336 7.91 24.89 15.34
CA SER A 336 8.11 26.30 15.70
C SER A 336 8.34 26.51 17.19
N SER A 337 7.88 25.60 18.04
CA SER A 337 8.11 25.63 19.49
C SER A 337 9.56 25.29 19.85
N LEU A 338 10.30 24.55 19.03
CA LEU A 338 11.73 24.25 19.24
C LEU A 338 12.60 25.50 19.08
N ARG A 339 12.21 26.45 18.21
CA ARG A 339 12.96 27.72 18.04
C ARG A 339 12.82 28.65 19.23
N ALA A 340 11.72 28.54 20.00
CA ALA A 340 11.47 29.37 21.16
C ALA A 340 12.26 28.91 22.41
N ALA A 341 12.78 27.66 22.40
CA ALA A 341 13.50 27.10 23.56
C ALA A 341 14.96 27.52 23.64
N GLY A 342 15.52 28.26 22.66
CA GLY A 342 16.91 28.76 22.65
C GLY A 342 17.98 27.64 22.75
N PRO A 343 19.23 27.92 22.42
CA PRO A 343 20.31 26.97 22.71
C PRO A 343 20.36 26.77 24.24
N ARG A 344 20.32 25.54 24.69
CA ARG A 344 20.68 25.20 26.08
C ARG A 344 22.19 25.41 26.20
N GLU A 345 22.59 26.42 27.02
CA GLU A 345 23.99 26.67 27.39
C GLU A 345 24.59 25.46 28.10
#